data_175a44690e70291c67f8f7b036fc3743
#
_entry.id   175a44690e70291c67f8f7b036fc3743
#
_cell.length_a   1.000
_cell.length_b   1.000
_cell.length_c   1.000
_cell.angle_alpha   90.00
_cell.angle_beta   90.00
_cell.angle_gamma   90.00
#
_symmetry.space_group_name_H-M   'P 1'
#
loop_
_entity.id
_entity.type
_entity.pdbx_description
1 polymer ?
#
loop_
_entity_poly.entity_id
_entity_poly.type
_entity_poly.pdbx_seq_one_letter_code
_entity_poly.pdbx_strand_id
1 'polypeptide(L)'
;MYKLLEDFYKYGFIIIKNVPTKDQYLLKFVSSIGPVKVTNFGEYFDVISKPNPNDLAYKPIALPPHTDNPYRKPAAPGIQFLHCLKNEVSGGFSTLVDGFAVADYIKI
;
A
#
# COMPACT_ATOMS: atom_id res chain seq x y z
N MET A 1 -8.87 -0.85 17.74
CA MET A 1 -7.95 0.18 17.21
C MET A 1 -6.55 0.04 17.81
N TYR A 2 -6.33 0.15 19.11
CA TYR A 2 -4.98 0.06 19.72
C TYR A 2 -4.19 -1.18 19.32
N LYS A 3 -4.80 -2.37 19.47
CA LYS A 3 -4.12 -3.63 19.09
C LYS A 3 -3.69 -3.67 17.63
N LEU A 4 -4.47 -3.11 16.72
CA LEU A 4 -4.14 -3.02 15.30
C LEU A 4 -2.88 -2.16 15.07
N LEU A 5 -2.78 -1.02 15.78
CA LEU A 5 -1.61 -0.14 15.70
C LEU A 5 -0.38 -0.75 16.37
N GLU A 6 -0.54 -1.48 17.47
CA GLU A 6 0.54 -2.24 18.12
C GLU A 6 1.09 -3.33 17.19
N ASP A 7 0.21 -4.10 16.56
CA ASP A 7 0.61 -5.15 15.61
C ASP A 7 1.31 -4.54 14.38
N PHE A 8 0.81 -3.41 13.87
CA PHE A 8 1.45 -2.68 12.78
C PHE A 8 2.85 -2.18 13.17
N TYR A 9 2.98 -1.59 14.35
CA TYR A 9 4.28 -1.12 14.85
C TYR A 9 5.29 -2.26 14.99
N LYS A 10 4.82 -3.42 15.45
CA LYS A 10 5.67 -4.60 15.66
C LYS A 10 6.11 -5.27 14.37
N TYR A 11 5.21 -5.40 13.39
CA TYR A 11 5.44 -6.21 12.19
C TYR A 11 5.67 -5.39 10.91
N GLY A 12 5.41 -4.09 10.94
CA GLY A 12 5.50 -3.20 9.78
C GLY A 12 4.35 -3.35 8.78
N PHE A 13 3.47 -4.33 8.97
CA PHE A 13 2.27 -4.52 8.16
C PHE A 13 1.17 -5.23 8.95
N ILE A 14 -0.07 -5.10 8.48
CA ILE A 14 -1.22 -5.83 9.01
C ILE A 14 -2.19 -6.17 7.87
N ILE A 15 -2.93 -7.25 8.06
CA ILE A 15 -4.02 -7.66 7.17
C ILE A 15 -5.33 -7.56 7.92
N ILE A 16 -6.23 -6.72 7.43
CA ILE A 16 -7.58 -6.53 7.99
C ILE A 16 -8.56 -7.29 7.12
N LYS A 17 -9.25 -8.26 7.72
CA LYS A 17 -10.23 -9.11 7.02
C LYS A 17 -11.64 -8.52 7.14
N ASN A 18 -12.52 -8.96 6.24
CA ASN A 18 -13.96 -8.63 6.24
C ASN A 18 -14.26 -7.13 6.13
N VAL A 19 -13.37 -6.39 5.47
CA VAL A 19 -13.63 -4.98 5.16
C VAL A 19 -14.69 -4.91 4.06
N PRO A 20 -15.74 -4.09 4.19
CA PRO A 20 -16.76 -3.93 3.17
C PRO A 20 -16.17 -3.47 1.83
N THR A 21 -16.48 -4.16 0.73
CA THR A 21 -16.01 -3.86 -0.62
C THR A 21 -16.81 -2.74 -1.29
N LYS A 22 -17.10 -1.69 -0.54
CA LYS A 22 -17.78 -0.50 -1.04
C LYS A 22 -16.78 0.54 -1.48
N ASP A 23 -17.09 1.24 -2.56
CA ASP A 23 -16.31 2.38 -3.00
C ASP A 23 -16.11 3.39 -1.87
N GLN A 24 -14.91 3.97 -1.80
CA GLN A 24 -14.49 4.95 -0.80
C GLN A 24 -14.54 4.49 0.68
N TYR A 25 -14.86 3.21 0.95
CA TYR A 25 -14.84 2.72 2.33
C TYR A 25 -13.45 2.81 2.95
N LEU A 26 -12.42 2.57 2.14
CA LEU A 26 -11.01 2.71 2.55
C LEU A 26 -10.74 4.12 3.07
N LEU A 27 -11.15 5.15 2.34
CA LEU A 27 -10.95 6.54 2.73
C LEU A 27 -11.60 6.87 4.08
N LYS A 28 -12.84 6.41 4.27
CA LYS A 28 -13.53 6.55 5.56
C LYS A 28 -12.80 5.87 6.70
N PHE A 29 -12.30 4.65 6.47
CA PHE A 29 -11.55 3.90 7.47
C PHE A 29 -10.24 4.60 7.82
N VAL A 30 -9.44 4.97 6.82
CA VAL A 30 -8.13 5.62 7.02
C VAL A 30 -8.28 6.97 7.70
N SER A 31 -9.27 7.77 7.33
CA SER A 31 -9.55 9.06 7.97
C SER A 31 -9.91 8.96 9.46
N SER A 32 -10.35 7.79 9.91
CA SER A 32 -10.57 7.53 11.35
C SER A 32 -9.28 7.27 12.13
N ILE A 33 -8.19 6.98 11.43
CA ILE A 33 -6.86 6.74 12.02
C ILE A 33 -6.03 8.02 12.02
N GLY A 34 -6.07 8.77 10.91
CA GLY A 34 -5.31 10.00 10.78
C GLY A 34 -5.56 10.71 9.44
N PRO A 35 -4.86 11.82 9.20
CA PRO A 35 -5.01 12.59 7.97
C PRO A 35 -4.48 11.81 6.76
N VAL A 36 -5.25 11.85 5.68
CA VAL A 36 -4.85 11.26 4.40
C VAL A 36 -3.91 12.19 3.66
N LYS A 37 -2.79 11.67 3.18
CA LYS A 37 -1.85 12.43 2.35
C LYS A 37 -2.36 12.51 0.91
N VAL A 38 -2.66 13.71 0.46
CA VAL A 38 -3.01 13.95 -0.95
C VAL A 38 -1.76 13.83 -1.83
N THR A 39 -1.88 13.11 -2.92
CA THR A 39 -0.83 12.93 -3.93
C THR A 39 -1.26 13.50 -5.28
N ASN A 40 -0.40 13.40 -6.31
CA ASN A 40 -0.79 13.72 -7.69
C ASN A 40 -1.87 12.78 -8.26
N PHE A 41 -2.16 11.66 -7.59
CA PHE A 41 -3.27 10.76 -7.90
C PHE A 41 -4.53 11.05 -7.07
N GLY A 42 -4.49 12.07 -6.20
CA GLY A 42 -5.56 12.39 -5.25
C GLY A 42 -5.34 11.80 -3.87
N GLU A 43 -6.41 11.73 -3.08
CA GLU A 43 -6.44 11.12 -1.75
C GLU A 43 -6.43 9.58 -1.84
N TYR A 44 -7.04 9.04 -2.87
CA TYR A 44 -7.03 7.61 -3.21
C TYR A 44 -7.13 7.43 -4.72
N PHE A 45 -6.77 6.28 -5.21
CA PHE A 45 -6.90 5.90 -6.60
C PHE A 45 -7.04 4.38 -6.75
N ASP A 46 -7.64 3.96 -7.86
CA ASP A 46 -7.81 2.55 -8.16
C ASP A 46 -6.59 1.98 -8.89
N VAL A 47 -6.14 0.81 -8.44
CA VAL A 47 -5.11 0.03 -9.12
C VAL A 47 -5.81 -1.06 -9.92
N ILE A 48 -5.94 -0.83 -11.22
CA ILE A 48 -6.56 -1.77 -12.17
C ILE A 48 -5.70 -1.89 -13.42
N SER A 49 -5.71 -3.07 -14.03
CA SER A 49 -5.04 -3.26 -15.32
C SER A 49 -5.70 -2.43 -16.41
N LYS A 50 -4.93 -1.65 -17.15
CA LYS A 50 -5.42 -0.77 -18.21
C LYS A 50 -4.73 -1.11 -19.54
N PRO A 51 -5.45 -1.03 -20.70
CA PRO A 51 -4.79 -1.03 -21.99
C PRO A 51 -3.93 0.24 -22.14
N ASN A 52 -2.72 0.12 -22.65
CA ASN A 52 -1.77 1.22 -22.82
C ASN A 52 -1.52 2.05 -21.55
N PRO A 53 -1.06 1.42 -20.47
CA PRO A 53 -0.87 2.11 -19.20
C PRO A 53 0.33 3.07 -19.26
N ASN A 54 0.17 4.23 -18.65
CA ASN A 54 1.22 5.24 -18.48
C ASN A 54 2.03 5.06 -17.17
N ASP A 55 1.64 4.10 -16.35
CA ASP A 55 2.30 3.79 -15.07
C ASP A 55 2.44 2.27 -14.91
N LEU A 56 3.52 1.84 -14.24
CA LEU A 56 3.80 0.42 -13.96
C LEU A 56 2.72 -0.21 -13.07
N ALA A 57 2.10 0.56 -12.19
CA ALA A 57 1.02 0.09 -11.32
C ALA A 57 -0.21 -0.43 -12.07
N TYR A 58 -0.36 -0.04 -13.35
CA TYR A 58 -1.48 -0.46 -14.20
C TYR A 58 -1.11 -1.58 -15.19
N LYS A 59 0.14 -2.06 -15.15
CA LYS A 59 0.60 -3.17 -16.01
C LYS A 59 0.39 -4.51 -15.30
N PRO A 60 -0.02 -5.56 -16.01
CA PRO A 60 -0.15 -6.90 -15.47
C PRO A 60 1.22 -7.63 -15.41
N ILE A 61 2.21 -7.01 -14.78
CA ILE A 61 3.57 -7.55 -14.64
C ILE A 61 3.95 -7.62 -13.16
N ALA A 62 4.83 -8.55 -12.82
CA ALA A 62 5.41 -8.61 -11.49
C ALA A 62 6.33 -7.41 -11.26
N LEU A 63 6.20 -6.80 -10.10
CA LEU A 63 7.10 -5.75 -9.62
C LEU A 63 8.00 -6.32 -8.52
N PRO A 64 9.32 -6.05 -8.56
CA PRO A 64 10.19 -6.40 -7.45
C PRO A 64 9.83 -5.59 -6.20
N PRO A 65 10.25 -6.03 -4.99
CA PRO A 65 10.10 -5.24 -3.78
C PRO A 65 10.68 -3.84 -3.95
N HIS A 66 9.90 -2.83 -3.58
CA HIS A 66 10.25 -1.42 -3.72
C HIS A 66 9.51 -0.60 -2.67
N THR A 67 9.92 0.64 -2.49
CA THR A 67 9.18 1.66 -1.76
C THR A 67 8.56 2.64 -2.75
N ASP A 68 7.30 3.00 -2.52
CA ASP A 68 6.61 3.96 -3.38
C ASP A 68 7.08 5.39 -3.10
N ASN A 69 7.44 6.10 -4.16
CA ASN A 69 7.72 7.54 -4.15
C ASN A 69 8.67 8.00 -3.01
N PRO A 70 9.81 7.36 -2.77
CA PRO A 70 10.70 7.72 -1.67
C PRO A 70 11.31 9.13 -1.81
N TYR A 71 11.27 9.68 -3.01
CA TYR A 71 11.77 11.02 -3.36
C TYR A 71 10.78 12.16 -3.08
N ARG A 72 9.55 11.87 -2.64
CA ARG A 72 8.55 12.92 -2.37
C ARG A 72 8.92 13.75 -1.16
N LYS A 73 8.76 15.07 -1.32
CA LYS A 73 8.98 16.05 -0.26
C LYS A 73 7.62 16.63 0.20
N PRO A 74 7.48 17.06 1.44
CA PRO A 74 8.50 17.12 2.51
C PRO A 74 8.88 15.76 3.10
N ALA A 75 8.08 14.72 2.90
CA ALA A 75 8.36 13.37 3.41
C ALA A 75 7.83 12.31 2.44
N ALA A 76 8.54 11.19 2.37
CA ALA A 76 8.03 9.98 1.73
C ALA A 76 6.68 9.55 2.35
N PRO A 77 5.84 8.77 1.64
CA PRO A 77 4.65 8.16 2.23
C PRO A 77 5.02 7.35 3.47
N GLY A 78 4.30 7.58 4.58
CA GLY A 78 4.56 6.88 5.83
C GLY A 78 3.89 5.51 5.87
N ILE A 79 2.59 5.45 5.58
CA ILE A 79 1.78 4.24 5.59
C ILE A 79 0.98 4.19 4.30
N GLN A 80 0.95 3.01 3.67
CA GLN A 80 0.14 2.73 2.50
C GLN A 80 -1.00 1.78 2.87
N PHE A 81 -2.18 2.07 2.37
CA PHE A 81 -3.36 1.21 2.53
C PHE A 81 -3.77 0.67 1.16
N LEU A 82 -3.91 -0.65 1.08
CA LEU A 82 -4.43 -1.34 -0.10
C LEU A 82 -5.74 -2.02 0.27
N HIS A 83 -6.78 -1.81 -0.52
CA HIS A 83 -8.10 -2.38 -0.31
C HIS A 83 -8.47 -3.23 -1.52
N CYS A 84 -8.62 -4.53 -1.32
CA CYS A 84 -9.06 -5.43 -2.37
C CYS A 84 -10.57 -5.31 -2.55
N LEU A 85 -11.01 -4.63 -3.60
CA LEU A 85 -12.42 -4.50 -3.95
C LEU A 85 -12.92 -5.73 -4.74
N LYS A 86 -12.04 -6.31 -5.58
CA LYS A 86 -12.37 -7.42 -6.45
C LYS A 86 -11.14 -8.30 -6.68
N ASN A 87 -11.31 -9.61 -6.55
CA ASN A 87 -10.28 -10.58 -6.87
C ASN A 87 -10.92 -11.77 -7.60
N GLU A 88 -10.75 -11.82 -8.91
CA GLU A 88 -11.32 -12.86 -9.79
C GLU A 88 -10.23 -13.68 -10.50
N VAL A 89 -8.97 -13.51 -10.09
CA VAL A 89 -7.83 -14.18 -10.70
C VAL A 89 -7.06 -15.02 -9.68
N SER A 90 -6.34 -16.01 -10.15
CA SER A 90 -5.35 -16.72 -9.36
C SER A 90 -3.98 -16.04 -9.50
N GLY A 91 -3.21 -15.95 -8.41
CA GLY A 91 -1.92 -15.25 -8.39
C GLY A 91 -2.02 -13.81 -7.86
N GLY A 92 -1.12 -12.94 -8.29
CA GLY A 92 -1.05 -11.56 -7.83
C GLY A 92 -0.66 -11.43 -6.35
N PHE A 93 0.18 -12.33 -5.85
CA PHE A 93 0.64 -12.30 -4.46
C PHE A 93 1.53 -11.09 -4.20
N SER A 94 1.34 -10.47 -3.04
CA SER A 94 2.23 -9.42 -2.55
C SER A 94 3.37 -10.02 -1.75
N THR A 95 4.60 -9.58 -2.04
CA THR A 95 5.79 -9.93 -1.26
C THR A 95 6.16 -8.71 -0.40
N LEU A 96 6.38 -8.96 0.88
CA LEU A 96 6.85 -7.94 1.82
C LEU A 96 8.28 -8.25 2.23
N VAL A 97 9.13 -7.22 2.24
CA VAL A 97 10.54 -7.32 2.60
C VAL A 97 10.85 -6.27 3.68
N ASP A 98 11.52 -6.69 4.74
CA ASP A 98 12.01 -5.77 5.75
C ASP A 98 13.21 -4.99 5.22
N GLY A 99 12.95 -3.74 4.81
CA GLY A 99 13.97 -2.85 4.25
C GLY A 99 15.09 -2.48 5.23
N PHE A 100 14.81 -2.43 6.54
CA PHE A 100 15.85 -2.18 7.55
C PHE A 100 16.77 -3.39 7.68
N ALA A 101 16.23 -4.59 7.71
CA ALA A 101 17.05 -5.82 7.72
C ALA A 101 17.93 -5.92 6.47
N VAL A 102 17.41 -5.56 5.29
CA VAL A 102 18.19 -5.49 4.05
C VAL A 102 19.30 -4.46 4.17
N ALA A 103 19.00 -3.24 4.66
CA ALA A 103 20.00 -2.20 4.82
C ALA A 103 21.11 -2.61 5.81
N ASP A 104 20.76 -3.27 6.90
CA ASP A 104 21.73 -3.78 7.88
C ASP A 104 22.60 -4.90 7.28
N TYR A 105 22.04 -5.74 6.43
CA TYR A 105 22.80 -6.79 5.74
C TYR A 105 23.81 -6.23 4.71
N ILE A 106 23.47 -5.10 4.06
CA ILE A 106 24.33 -4.47 3.04
C ILE A 106 25.39 -3.56 3.65
N LYS A 107 25.25 -3.16 4.92
CA LYS A 107 26.28 -2.35 5.58
C LYS A 107 27.61 -3.07 5.57
N ILE A 108 28.55 -2.51 4.83
CA ILE A 108 29.98 -2.90 4.80
C ILE A 108 30.73 -2.06 5.84
#